data_302ebed09ae8bcd39f1d62edccc3486c
#
_entry.id   302ebed09ae8bcd39f1d62edccc3486c
#
_cell.length_a   1.000
_cell.length_b   1.000
_cell.length_c   1.000
_cell.angle_alpha   90.00
_cell.angle_beta   90.00
_cell.angle_gamma   90.00
#
_symmetry.space_group_name_H-M   'P 1'
#
loop_
_entity.id
_entity.type
_entity.pdbx_description
1 polymer ?
#
loop_
_entity_poly.entity_id
_entity_poly.type
_entity_poly.pdbx_seq_one_letter_code
_entity_poly.pdbx_strand_id
1 'polypeptide(L)'
;MDKRIVSLDGSSLSIKDVIDAGHGTAVFEIHESAVSAMNNSRLAVKRILDSNEVVYGINTGFGALSRVTIERNELEQLQYNLIRSHACGVGEPMNPKHVLMMMLIRANTLCIGHSGCRPEVVELLVSMVTVSYTHLRAHET
;
A
#
# COMPACT_ATOMS: atom_id res chain seq x y z
N MET A 1 6.61 12.61 -26.67
CA MET A 1 5.18 12.25 -26.64
C MET A 1 4.71 12.41 -25.21
N ASP A 2 3.70 13.23 -25.00
CA ASP A 2 3.09 13.36 -23.69
C ASP A 2 2.40 12.05 -23.33
N LYS A 3 2.73 11.50 -22.15
CA LYS A 3 2.09 10.30 -21.64
C LYS A 3 0.68 10.65 -21.14
N ARG A 4 -0.26 9.73 -21.33
CA ARG A 4 -1.62 9.87 -20.79
C ARG A 4 -1.56 9.86 -19.27
N ILE A 5 -2.28 10.80 -18.65
CA ILE A 5 -2.45 10.86 -17.18
C ILE A 5 -3.68 10.04 -16.79
N VAL A 6 -3.55 9.19 -15.77
CA VAL A 6 -4.61 8.36 -15.21
C VAL A 6 -4.75 8.71 -13.73
N SER A 7 -5.94 9.12 -13.32
CA SER A 7 -6.24 9.46 -11.94
C SER A 7 -6.75 8.25 -11.17
N LEU A 8 -6.14 7.96 -10.01
CA LEU A 8 -6.48 6.83 -9.14
C LEU A 8 -7.46 7.30 -8.06
N ASP A 9 -8.71 6.85 -8.16
CA ASP A 9 -9.78 7.15 -7.21
C ASP A 9 -10.27 5.93 -6.40
N GLY A 10 -9.66 4.77 -6.67
CA GLY A 10 -10.03 3.49 -6.07
C GLY A 10 -11.11 2.71 -6.82
N SER A 11 -11.74 3.29 -7.85
CA SER A 11 -12.91 2.69 -8.52
C SER A 11 -12.85 2.66 -10.04
N SER A 12 -12.19 3.63 -10.67
CA SER A 12 -12.24 3.84 -12.12
C SER A 12 -11.09 3.17 -12.92
N LEU A 13 -10.14 2.51 -12.24
CA LEU A 13 -9.00 1.88 -12.89
C LEU A 13 -9.42 0.77 -13.84
N SER A 14 -9.06 0.87 -15.12
CA SER A 14 -9.36 -0.12 -16.14
C SER A 14 -8.22 -1.13 -16.35
N ILE A 15 -8.52 -2.27 -16.98
CA ILE A 15 -7.50 -3.26 -17.39
C ILE A 15 -6.45 -2.62 -18.30
N LYS A 16 -6.88 -1.71 -19.19
CA LYS A 16 -5.95 -0.98 -20.07
C LYS A 16 -4.95 -0.15 -19.27
N ASP A 17 -5.39 0.52 -18.20
CA ASP A 17 -4.50 1.33 -17.36
C ASP A 17 -3.46 0.46 -16.65
N VAL A 18 -3.85 -0.73 -16.21
CA VAL A 18 -2.93 -1.72 -15.61
C VAL A 18 -1.88 -2.18 -16.62
N ILE A 19 -2.29 -2.46 -17.85
CA ILE A 19 -1.36 -2.83 -18.93
C ILE A 19 -0.42 -1.67 -19.26
N ASP A 20 -0.94 -0.45 -19.34
CA ASP A 20 -0.14 0.76 -19.59
C ASP A 20 0.92 0.98 -18.50
N ALA A 21 0.62 0.67 -17.24
CA ALA A 21 1.60 0.72 -16.14
C ALA A 21 2.76 -0.25 -16.38
N GLY A 22 2.47 -1.50 -16.74
CA GLY A 22 3.50 -2.50 -17.02
C GLY A 22 4.41 -2.13 -18.22
N HIS A 23 3.90 -1.33 -19.14
CA HIS A 23 4.64 -0.85 -20.31
C HIS A 23 5.22 0.56 -20.13
N GLY A 24 4.92 1.26 -19.05
CA GLY A 24 5.39 2.62 -18.81
C GLY A 24 4.83 3.65 -19.80
N THR A 25 3.64 3.41 -20.36
CA THR A 25 3.01 4.27 -21.40
C THR A 25 2.04 5.30 -20.82
N ALA A 26 1.76 5.26 -19.51
CA ALA A 26 0.94 6.22 -18.79
C ALA A 26 1.65 6.76 -17.55
N VAL A 27 1.17 7.90 -17.04
CA VAL A 27 1.53 8.50 -15.75
C VAL A 27 0.31 8.39 -14.83
N PHE A 28 0.54 8.12 -13.56
CA PHE A 28 -0.52 7.92 -12.59
C PHE A 28 -0.47 8.99 -11.52
N GLU A 29 -1.63 9.50 -11.13
CA GLU A 29 -1.81 10.52 -10.09
C GLU A 29 -2.92 10.07 -9.14
N ILE A 30 -2.84 10.49 -7.88
CA ILE A 30 -3.88 10.19 -6.89
C ILE A 30 -4.95 11.27 -6.97
N HIS A 31 -6.21 10.87 -7.12
CA HIS A 31 -7.33 11.79 -7.12
C HIS A 31 -7.53 12.41 -5.73
N GLU A 32 -7.95 13.66 -5.70
CA GLU A 32 -8.13 14.43 -4.46
C GLU A 32 -9.15 13.78 -3.49
N SER A 33 -10.21 13.18 -4.04
CA SER A 33 -11.18 12.41 -3.26
C SER A 33 -10.57 11.19 -2.57
N ALA A 34 -9.61 10.51 -3.22
CA ALA A 34 -8.92 9.37 -2.63
C ALA A 34 -8.00 9.81 -1.47
N VAL A 35 -7.30 10.94 -1.62
CA VAL A 35 -6.51 11.53 -0.52
C VAL A 35 -7.41 11.81 0.68
N SER A 36 -8.57 12.42 0.45
CA SER A 36 -9.56 12.70 1.50
C SER A 36 -10.08 11.43 2.17
N ALA A 37 -10.40 10.39 1.40
CA ALA A 37 -10.87 9.11 1.91
C ALA A 37 -9.81 8.39 2.76
N MET A 38 -8.55 8.37 2.30
CA MET A 38 -7.42 7.81 3.04
C MET A 38 -7.18 8.54 4.37
N ASN A 39 -7.22 9.87 4.36
CA ASN A 39 -7.07 10.69 5.56
C ASN A 39 -8.19 10.41 6.58
N ASN A 40 -9.44 10.29 6.14
CA ASN A 40 -10.57 9.94 7.00
C ASN A 40 -10.40 8.56 7.63
N SER A 41 -9.98 7.58 6.84
CA SER A 41 -9.67 6.23 7.32
C SER A 41 -8.51 6.23 8.33
N ARG A 42 -7.47 7.01 8.09
CA ARG A 42 -6.35 7.18 9.03
C ARG A 42 -6.77 7.81 10.35
N LEU A 43 -7.65 8.80 10.30
CA LEU A 43 -8.23 9.41 11.50
C LEU A 43 -9.04 8.40 12.33
N ALA A 44 -9.76 7.47 11.68
CA ALA A 44 -10.46 6.39 12.38
C ALA A 44 -9.48 5.47 13.12
N VAL A 45 -8.39 5.06 12.48
CA VAL A 45 -7.33 4.27 13.14
C VAL A 45 -6.75 5.02 14.34
N LYS A 46 -6.49 6.33 14.20
CA LYS A 46 -5.97 7.14 15.31
C LYS A 46 -6.94 7.16 16.50
N ARG A 47 -8.25 7.35 16.25
CA ARG A 47 -9.27 7.31 17.31
C ARG A 47 -9.29 5.98 18.05
N ILE A 48 -9.20 4.85 17.34
CA ILE A 48 -9.12 3.51 17.92
C ILE A 48 -7.90 3.38 18.84
N LEU A 49 -6.74 3.84 18.39
CA LEU A 49 -5.52 3.82 19.18
C LEU A 49 -5.61 4.70 20.44
N ASP A 50 -6.38 5.78 20.39
CA ASP A 50 -6.56 6.71 21.50
C ASP A 50 -7.69 6.26 22.47
N SER A 51 -8.64 5.40 22.04
CA SER A 51 -9.77 4.94 22.84
C SER A 51 -9.49 3.68 23.68
N ASN A 52 -8.33 3.06 23.54
CA ASN A 52 -8.00 1.74 24.12
C ASN A 52 -8.93 0.58 23.69
N GLU A 53 -9.72 0.76 22.64
CA GLU A 53 -10.50 -0.35 22.06
C GLU A 53 -9.56 -1.39 21.44
N VAL A 54 -9.89 -2.67 21.64
CA VAL A 54 -9.12 -3.77 21.06
C VAL A 54 -9.65 -4.06 19.66
N VAL A 55 -8.90 -3.70 18.63
CA VAL A 55 -9.30 -3.87 17.24
C VAL A 55 -8.24 -4.68 16.49
N TYR A 56 -8.68 -5.81 15.94
CA TYR A 56 -7.82 -6.71 15.17
C TYR A 56 -7.09 -6.01 14.03
N GLY A 57 -5.78 -6.23 13.95
CA GLY A 57 -4.92 -5.65 12.92
C GLY A 57 -4.52 -4.19 13.14
N ILE A 58 -5.00 -3.55 14.24
CA ILE A 58 -4.62 -2.19 14.63
C ILE A 58 -3.72 -2.23 15.86
N ASN A 59 -4.21 -2.80 16.96
CA ASN A 59 -3.50 -2.87 18.24
C ASN A 59 -3.50 -4.27 18.86
N THR A 60 -3.59 -5.32 18.03
CA THR A 60 -3.45 -6.71 18.43
C THR A 60 -2.34 -7.39 17.66
N GLY A 61 -1.91 -8.56 18.14
CA GLY A 61 -1.12 -9.49 17.35
C GLY A 61 -1.94 -10.11 16.21
N PHE A 62 -1.32 -10.99 15.44
CA PHE A 62 -1.91 -11.65 14.27
C PHE A 62 -2.10 -13.15 14.51
N GLY A 63 -3.02 -13.78 13.77
CA GLY A 63 -3.30 -15.21 13.86
C GLY A 63 -3.69 -15.66 15.26
N ALA A 64 -2.94 -16.56 15.85
CA ALA A 64 -3.18 -17.04 17.22
C ALA A 64 -3.11 -15.93 18.30
N LEU A 65 -2.42 -14.83 18.01
CA LEU A 65 -2.28 -13.67 18.89
C LEU A 65 -3.31 -12.57 18.61
N SER A 66 -4.34 -12.83 17.83
CA SER A 66 -5.35 -11.84 17.40
C SER A 66 -6.14 -11.18 18.54
N ARG A 67 -6.14 -11.79 19.73
CA ARG A 67 -6.79 -11.27 20.95
C ARG A 67 -5.82 -10.69 21.97
N VAL A 68 -4.52 -10.74 21.67
CA VAL A 68 -3.48 -10.18 22.54
C VAL A 68 -3.29 -8.71 22.17
N THR A 69 -3.59 -7.83 23.12
CA THR A 69 -3.36 -6.39 22.96
C THR A 69 -1.86 -6.11 22.99
N ILE A 70 -1.40 -5.30 22.06
CA ILE A 70 -0.01 -4.86 21.95
C ILE A 70 0.09 -3.45 22.51
N GLU A 71 1.04 -3.22 23.41
CA GLU A 71 1.34 -1.91 23.94
C GLU A 71 1.72 -0.92 22.84
N ARG A 72 1.30 0.34 22.98
CA ARG A 72 1.49 1.38 21.95
C ARG A 72 2.96 1.58 21.55
N ASN A 73 3.88 1.45 22.51
CA ASN A 73 5.33 1.52 22.29
C ASN A 73 5.90 0.30 21.56
N GLU A 74 5.18 -0.82 21.53
CA GLU A 74 5.59 -2.07 20.85
C GLU A 74 4.98 -2.22 19.44
N LEU A 75 3.99 -1.37 19.07
CA LEU A 75 3.31 -1.46 17.78
C LEU A 75 4.27 -1.29 16.59
N GLU A 76 5.25 -0.42 16.71
CA GLU A 76 6.27 -0.23 15.67
C GLU A 76 7.13 -1.48 15.51
N GLN A 77 7.60 -2.06 16.61
CA GLN A 77 8.38 -3.30 16.59
C GLN A 77 7.57 -4.47 16.04
N LEU A 78 6.26 -4.53 16.34
CA LEU A 78 5.35 -5.52 15.75
C LEU A 78 5.32 -5.42 14.22
N GLN A 79 5.26 -4.20 13.66
CA GLN A 79 5.26 -4.01 12.21
C GLN A 79 6.60 -4.44 11.57
N TYR A 80 7.72 -4.12 12.18
CA TYR A 80 9.03 -4.63 11.74
C TYR A 80 9.10 -6.15 11.74
N ASN A 81 8.64 -6.78 12.80
CA ASN A 81 8.62 -8.24 12.93
C ASN A 81 7.70 -8.89 11.89
N LEU A 82 6.54 -8.27 11.62
CA LEU A 82 5.61 -8.73 10.58
C LEU A 82 6.28 -8.72 9.19
N ILE A 83 6.91 -7.61 8.83
CA ILE A 83 7.62 -7.49 7.54
C ILE A 83 8.72 -8.56 7.45
N ARG A 84 9.56 -8.70 8.48
CA ARG A 84 10.64 -9.70 8.50
C ARG A 84 10.12 -11.13 8.37
N SER A 85 9.02 -11.47 9.03
CA SER A 85 8.43 -12.81 8.99
C SER A 85 7.81 -13.17 7.63
N HIS A 86 7.50 -12.18 6.80
CA HIS A 86 6.89 -12.37 5.48
C HIS A 86 7.85 -12.11 4.32
N ALA A 87 9.01 -11.49 4.57
CA ALA A 87 10.03 -11.18 3.55
C ALA A 87 10.89 -12.40 3.24
N CYS A 88 10.29 -13.47 2.72
CA CYS A 88 10.94 -14.75 2.42
C CYS A 88 10.64 -15.21 0.99
N GLY A 89 10.99 -14.35 0.01
CA GLY A 89 10.88 -14.70 -1.40
C GLY A 89 11.89 -15.78 -1.78
N VAL A 90 11.42 -16.79 -2.53
CA VAL A 90 12.25 -17.88 -3.08
C VAL A 90 11.96 -18.05 -4.56
N GLY A 91 12.96 -18.44 -5.35
CA GLY A 91 12.83 -18.69 -6.78
C GLY A 91 13.24 -17.48 -7.64
N GLU A 92 12.92 -17.56 -8.92
CA GLU A 92 13.26 -16.51 -9.88
C GLU A 92 12.45 -15.22 -9.63
N PRO A 93 13.06 -14.02 -9.84
CA PRO A 93 12.36 -12.76 -9.72
C PRO A 93 11.15 -12.70 -10.67
N MET A 94 10.06 -12.08 -10.18
CA MET A 94 8.88 -11.82 -11.00
C MET A 94 9.22 -10.87 -12.18
N ASN A 95 8.53 -11.06 -13.30
CA ASN A 95 8.67 -10.14 -14.44
C ASN A 95 8.42 -8.69 -14.01
N PRO A 96 9.35 -7.75 -14.29
CA PRO A 96 9.22 -6.36 -13.88
C PRO A 96 7.90 -5.69 -14.28
N LYS A 97 7.36 -6.00 -15.46
CA LYS A 97 6.06 -5.46 -15.89
C LYS A 97 4.92 -5.90 -14.96
N HIS A 98 4.93 -7.15 -14.52
CA HIS A 98 3.93 -7.66 -13.58
C HIS A 98 4.07 -7.01 -12.20
N VAL A 99 5.30 -6.71 -11.76
CA VAL A 99 5.54 -5.98 -10.50
C VAL A 99 4.90 -4.59 -10.57
N LEU A 100 5.12 -3.83 -11.66
CA LEU A 100 4.50 -2.51 -11.84
C LEU A 100 2.97 -2.58 -11.86
N MET A 101 2.40 -3.56 -12.55
CA MET A 101 0.96 -3.80 -12.58
C MET A 101 0.41 -4.09 -11.17
N MET A 102 1.07 -4.95 -10.40
CA MET A 102 0.68 -5.27 -9.02
C MET A 102 0.75 -4.04 -8.11
N MET A 103 1.82 -3.25 -8.23
CA MET A 103 1.99 -2.02 -7.44
C MET A 103 0.88 -1.01 -7.74
N LEU A 104 0.51 -0.82 -9.02
CA LEU A 104 -0.58 0.07 -9.41
C LEU A 104 -1.92 -0.42 -8.85
N ILE A 105 -2.24 -1.70 -9.00
CA ILE A 105 -3.48 -2.29 -8.45
C ILE A 105 -3.52 -2.10 -6.94
N ARG A 106 -2.39 -2.30 -6.26
CA ARG A 106 -2.31 -2.06 -4.81
C ARG A 106 -2.52 -0.61 -4.45
N ALA A 107 -1.90 0.32 -5.16
CA ALA A 107 -2.09 1.75 -4.98
C ALA A 107 -3.58 2.12 -5.13
N ASN A 108 -4.22 1.69 -6.21
CA ASN A 108 -5.64 1.96 -6.44
C ASN A 108 -6.54 1.35 -5.35
N THR A 109 -6.23 0.15 -4.86
CA THR A 109 -6.97 -0.47 -3.75
C THR A 109 -6.86 0.37 -2.46
N LEU A 110 -5.70 0.94 -2.19
CA LEU A 110 -5.50 1.80 -1.03
C LEU A 110 -6.23 3.15 -1.17
N CYS A 111 -6.39 3.64 -2.40
CA CYS A 111 -7.15 4.85 -2.73
C CYS A 111 -8.64 4.77 -2.33
N ILE A 112 -9.21 3.57 -2.17
CA ILE A 112 -10.58 3.38 -1.64
C ILE A 112 -10.72 3.99 -0.23
N GLY A 113 -9.63 4.07 0.53
CA GLY A 113 -9.63 4.71 1.85
C GLY A 113 -10.20 3.84 2.98
N HIS A 114 -10.08 2.52 2.88
CA HIS A 114 -10.59 1.58 3.92
C HIS A 114 -9.47 0.93 4.75
N SER A 115 -8.20 1.15 4.42
CA SER A 115 -7.07 0.44 5.05
C SER A 115 -6.37 1.21 6.16
N GLY A 116 -6.75 2.48 6.41
CA GLY A 116 -6.09 3.31 7.41
C GLY A 116 -4.63 3.66 7.11
N CYS A 117 -4.17 3.42 5.88
CA CYS A 117 -2.82 3.82 5.46
C CYS A 117 -2.73 5.34 5.28
N ARG A 118 -1.50 5.85 5.37
CA ARG A 118 -1.22 7.25 5.10
C ARG A 118 -1.15 7.48 3.58
N PRO A 119 -1.63 8.64 3.06
CA PRO A 119 -1.53 8.98 1.64
C PRO A 119 -0.11 8.88 1.09
N GLU A 120 0.91 9.24 1.86
CA GLU A 120 2.33 9.22 1.46
C GLU A 120 2.81 7.82 1.05
N VAL A 121 2.20 6.76 1.59
CA VAL A 121 2.50 5.37 1.19
C VAL A 121 2.05 5.12 -0.25
N VAL A 122 0.88 5.64 -0.60
CA VAL A 122 0.32 5.49 -1.95
C VAL A 122 1.05 6.39 -2.94
N GLU A 123 1.42 7.60 -2.54
CA GLU A 123 2.25 8.52 -3.33
C GLU A 123 3.59 7.87 -3.69
N LEU A 124 4.22 7.20 -2.71
CA LEU A 124 5.46 6.45 -2.96
C LEU A 124 5.24 5.32 -3.97
N LEU A 125 4.20 4.50 -3.82
CA LEU A 125 3.88 3.43 -4.77
C LEU A 125 3.64 3.96 -6.18
N VAL A 126 2.89 5.05 -6.31
CA VAL A 126 2.58 5.70 -7.60
C VAL A 126 3.85 6.27 -8.23
N SER A 127 4.72 6.91 -7.45
CA SER A 127 5.99 7.42 -7.95
C SER A 127 6.90 6.30 -8.44
N MET A 128 6.99 5.17 -7.71
CA MET A 128 7.76 4.00 -8.13
C MET A 128 7.24 3.42 -9.45
N VAL A 129 5.93 3.32 -9.64
CA VAL A 129 5.32 2.87 -10.91
C VAL A 129 5.67 3.85 -12.03
N THR A 130 5.57 5.15 -11.79
CA THR A 130 5.82 6.21 -12.79
C THR A 130 7.26 6.20 -13.30
N VAL A 131 8.23 5.98 -12.42
CA VAL A 131 9.65 5.90 -12.79
C VAL A 131 10.09 4.49 -13.20
N SER A 132 9.16 3.56 -13.30
CA SER A 132 9.43 2.13 -13.61
C SER A 132 10.46 1.52 -12.64
N TYR A 133 10.39 1.90 -11.36
CA TYR A 133 11.28 1.40 -10.33
C TYR A 133 10.90 -0.03 -9.95
N THR A 134 11.53 -0.99 -10.61
CA THR A 134 11.28 -2.43 -10.40
C THR A 134 12.33 -3.10 -9.53
N HIS A 135 13.33 -2.36 -9.08
CA HIS A 135 14.46 -2.88 -8.30
C HIS A 135 14.11 -3.01 -6.82
N LEU A 136 12.99 -3.66 -6.53
CA LEU A 136 12.70 -4.17 -5.19
C LEU A 136 13.56 -5.41 -4.97
N ARG A 137 14.87 -5.22 -4.77
CA ARG A 137 15.72 -6.28 -4.25
C ARG A 137 15.38 -6.45 -2.77
N ALA A 138 14.79 -7.59 -2.43
CA ALA A 138 14.56 -8.01 -1.05
C ALA A 138 15.86 -8.32 -0.27
N HIS A 139 17.03 -7.87 -0.74
CA HIS A 139 18.33 -8.32 -0.26
C HIS A 139 19.35 -7.22 0.02
N GLU A 140 18.92 -5.98 0.22
CA GLU A 140 19.85 -4.94 0.69
C GLU A 140 19.43 -4.47 2.08
N THR A 141 19.63 -5.30 3.08
CA THR A 141 19.77 -4.94 4.48
C THR A 141 21.05 -5.59 5.00
#